data_1404c6b8656ec961e84b645f86c58cb8
#
_entry.id   1404c6b8656ec961e84b645f86c58cb8
#
_cell.length_a   1.000
_cell.length_b   1.000
_cell.length_c   1.000
_cell.angle_alpha   90.00
_cell.angle_beta   90.00
_cell.angle_gamma   90.00
#
_symmetry.space_group_name_H-M   'P 1'
#
loop_
_entity.id
_entity.type
_entity.pdbx_description
1 polymer ?
#
loop_
_entity_poly.entity_id
_entity_poly.type
_entity_poly.pdbx_seq_one_letter_code
_entity_poly.pdbx_strand_id
1 'polypeptide(L)'
;MNEYTKHPDATQDIRCAWPDLRENERIVSSRWSAMGLTVVAEQAIAEDTVTVAWIAGGIDRTRYHVTNVVLTNLGRQLIQFVVLRVSVDSPLPENQL
;
A
#
# COMPACT_ATOMS: atom_id res chain seq x y z
N MET A 1 -2.50 12.30 -5.35
CA MET A 1 -2.93 11.06 -4.64
C MET A 1 -2.94 9.91 -5.62
N ASN A 2 -2.34 8.79 -5.24
CA ASN A 2 -2.29 7.61 -6.10
C ASN A 2 -3.59 6.83 -6.00
N GLU A 3 -4.04 6.33 -7.14
CA GLU A 3 -5.20 5.44 -7.19
C GLU A 3 -4.80 4.13 -7.83
N TYR A 4 -5.19 3.03 -7.19
CA TYR A 4 -4.98 1.68 -7.68
C TYR A 4 -6.31 1.02 -7.95
N THR A 5 -6.32 0.04 -8.83
CA THR A 5 -7.50 -0.78 -9.08
C THR A 5 -7.21 -2.23 -8.73
N LYS A 6 -8.23 -2.94 -8.31
CA LYS A 6 -8.09 -4.32 -7.84
C LYS A 6 -9.36 -5.10 -8.14
N HIS A 7 -9.19 -6.34 -8.59
CA HIS A 7 -10.31 -7.27 -8.67
C HIS A 7 -10.68 -7.75 -7.25
N PRO A 8 -11.98 -7.94 -6.93
CA PRO A 8 -12.37 -8.38 -5.58
C PRO A 8 -11.69 -9.67 -5.11
N ASP A 9 -11.38 -10.58 -6.04
CA ASP A 9 -10.77 -11.86 -5.73
C ASP A 9 -9.24 -11.84 -5.76
N ALA A 10 -8.64 -10.71 -6.07
CA ALA A 10 -7.18 -10.58 -6.15
C ALA A 10 -6.58 -10.14 -4.83
N THR A 11 -5.34 -10.56 -4.60
CA THR A 11 -4.48 -9.93 -3.60
C THR A 11 -3.53 -9.03 -4.37
N GLN A 12 -3.64 -7.74 -4.13
CA GLN A 12 -2.95 -6.72 -4.92
C GLN A 12 -1.87 -6.05 -4.09
N ASP A 13 -0.68 -5.90 -4.66
CA ASP A 13 0.36 -5.11 -4.02
C ASP A 13 0.15 -3.63 -4.30
N ILE A 14 0.35 -2.83 -3.26
CA ILE A 14 0.28 -1.37 -3.31
C ILE A 14 1.60 -0.84 -2.78
N ARG A 15 2.18 0.12 -3.49
CA ARG A 15 3.49 0.68 -3.15
C ARG A 15 3.40 2.17 -2.88
N CYS A 16 4.16 2.61 -1.88
CA CYS A 16 4.38 4.03 -1.63
C CYS A 16 5.88 4.30 -1.72
N ALA A 17 6.24 5.20 -2.63
CA ALA A 17 7.61 5.73 -2.67
C ALA A 17 7.69 6.94 -1.75
N TRP A 18 8.84 7.10 -1.09
CA TRP A 18 9.07 8.18 -0.15
C TRP A 18 10.26 9.03 -0.63
N PRO A 19 10.04 9.91 -1.65
CA PRO A 19 11.14 10.65 -2.27
C PRO A 19 11.70 11.76 -1.41
N ASP A 20 10.98 12.19 -0.37
CA ASP A 20 11.38 13.31 0.48
C ASP A 20 12.24 12.89 1.67
N LEU A 21 12.71 11.65 1.70
CA LEU A 21 13.64 11.20 2.73
C LEU A 21 14.95 11.99 2.61
N ARG A 22 15.48 12.36 3.76
CA ARG A 22 16.75 13.09 3.84
C ARG A 22 17.91 12.13 3.60
N GLU A 23 19.09 12.71 3.36
CA GLU A 23 20.32 11.92 3.26
C GLU A 23 20.48 11.08 4.53
N ASN A 24 20.81 9.80 4.36
CA ASN A 24 20.96 8.84 5.46
C ASN A 24 19.66 8.56 6.23
N GLU A 25 18.54 9.00 5.71
CA GLU A 25 17.24 8.67 6.31
C GLU A 25 16.66 7.44 5.63
N ARG A 26 16.14 6.52 6.45
CA ARG A 26 15.47 5.33 5.95
C ARG A 26 14.28 4.98 6.83
N ILE A 27 13.36 4.21 6.29
CA ILE A 27 12.17 3.77 7.00
C ILE A 27 12.55 2.62 7.92
N VAL A 28 12.22 2.75 9.20
CA VAL A 28 12.48 1.70 10.19
C VAL A 28 11.22 0.97 10.62
N SER A 29 10.04 1.54 10.37
CA SER A 29 8.78 0.83 10.54
C SER A 29 7.75 1.38 9.56
N SER A 30 6.80 0.53 9.20
CA SER A 30 5.74 0.87 8.26
C SER A 30 4.47 0.19 8.73
N ARG A 31 3.39 0.95 8.76
CA ARG A 31 2.06 0.41 9.06
C ARG A 31 1.08 0.79 7.97
N TRP A 32 0.29 -0.18 7.58
CA TRP A 32 -0.77 0.01 6.60
C TRP A 32 -2.12 -0.24 7.27
N SER A 33 -3.07 0.61 6.98
CA SER A 33 -4.44 0.41 7.45
C SER A 33 -5.42 0.67 6.31
N ALA A 34 -6.46 -0.14 6.25
CA ALA A 34 -7.48 -0.04 5.23
C ALA A 34 -8.77 -0.64 5.78
N MET A 35 -9.70 0.22 6.19
CA MET A 35 -10.98 -0.25 6.71
C MET A 35 -11.75 -0.98 5.60
N GLY A 36 -12.23 -2.19 5.91
CA GLY A 36 -12.97 -3.00 4.96
C GLY A 36 -12.11 -3.89 4.07
N LEU A 37 -10.80 -3.82 4.21
CA LEU A 37 -9.85 -4.65 3.46
C LEU A 37 -8.95 -5.42 4.43
N THR A 38 -8.24 -6.40 3.89
CA THR A 38 -7.28 -7.18 4.67
C THR A 38 -5.86 -6.88 4.19
N VAL A 39 -5.00 -6.45 5.11
CA VAL A 39 -3.57 -6.32 4.83
C VAL A 39 -2.93 -7.68 5.11
N VAL A 40 -2.56 -8.38 4.04
CA VAL A 40 -2.05 -9.75 4.14
C VAL A 40 -0.58 -9.76 4.54
N ALA A 41 0.19 -8.84 3.99
CA ALA A 41 1.62 -8.71 4.28
C ALA A 41 2.07 -7.29 3.98
N GLU A 42 3.17 -6.87 4.60
CA GLU A 42 3.74 -5.55 4.36
C GLU A 42 5.25 -5.60 4.55
N GLN A 43 5.98 -4.78 3.80
CA GLN A 43 7.43 -4.68 3.95
C GLN A 43 7.97 -3.36 3.39
N ALA A 44 9.20 -3.04 3.74
CA ALA A 44 9.97 -1.95 3.14
C ALA A 44 11.01 -2.56 2.20
N ILE A 45 11.21 -1.93 1.05
CA ILE A 45 12.13 -2.39 0.00
C ILE A 45 12.93 -1.20 -0.54
N ALA A 46 13.81 -1.45 -1.50
CA ALA A 46 14.63 -0.43 -2.16
C ALA A 46 15.40 0.42 -1.15
N GLU A 47 16.18 -0.24 -0.29
CA GLU A 47 16.98 0.41 0.76
C GLU A 47 16.11 1.20 1.73
N ASP A 48 14.93 0.67 2.04
CA ASP A 48 13.98 1.27 2.98
C ASP A 48 13.48 2.65 2.53
N THR A 49 13.29 2.82 1.22
CA THR A 49 12.72 4.04 0.64
C THR A 49 11.38 3.83 -0.02
N VAL A 50 10.95 2.57 -0.15
CA VAL A 50 9.65 2.21 -0.71
C VAL A 50 8.98 1.23 0.24
N THR A 51 7.70 1.46 0.50
CA THR A 51 6.90 0.52 1.30
C THR A 51 5.87 -0.16 0.41
N VAL A 52 5.60 -1.42 0.69
CA VAL A 52 4.65 -2.20 -0.07
C VAL A 52 3.76 -2.99 0.87
N ALA A 53 2.50 -3.10 0.51
CA ALA A 53 1.54 -3.94 1.20
C ALA A 53 0.76 -4.78 0.20
N TRP A 54 0.42 -5.99 0.57
CA TRP A 54 -0.46 -6.85 -0.20
C TRP A 54 -1.84 -6.81 0.43
N ILE A 55 -2.83 -6.38 -0.36
CA ILE A 55 -4.18 -6.09 0.11
C ILE A 55 -5.15 -7.08 -0.53
N ALA A 56 -5.97 -7.71 0.29
CA ALA A 56 -7.01 -8.64 -0.16
C ALA A 56 -8.39 -8.13 0.23
N GLY A 57 -9.41 -8.67 -0.43
CA GLY A 57 -10.80 -8.36 -0.12
C GLY A 57 -11.34 -7.18 -0.91
N GLY A 58 -12.42 -6.64 -0.41
CA GLY A 58 -13.09 -5.51 -1.03
C GLY A 58 -14.36 -5.92 -1.78
N ILE A 59 -15.28 -4.97 -1.88
CA ILE A 59 -16.56 -5.14 -2.54
C ILE A 59 -16.51 -4.46 -3.90
N ASP A 60 -17.06 -5.11 -4.92
CA ASP A 60 -17.14 -4.55 -6.27
C ASP A 60 -17.75 -3.13 -6.24
N ARG A 61 -17.18 -2.24 -7.06
CA ARG A 61 -17.64 -0.86 -7.23
C ARG A 61 -17.49 -0.01 -5.97
N THR A 62 -16.52 -0.32 -5.13
CA THR A 62 -16.28 0.42 -3.90
C THR A 62 -14.86 0.97 -3.91
N ARG A 63 -14.72 2.20 -3.43
CA ARG A 63 -13.42 2.83 -3.22
C ARG A 63 -13.06 2.73 -1.75
N TYR A 64 -11.80 2.41 -1.51
CA TYR A 64 -11.27 2.29 -0.16
C TYR A 64 -10.12 3.27 0.02
N HIS A 65 -10.03 3.82 1.21
CA HIS A 65 -8.91 4.65 1.59
C HIS A 65 -7.88 3.80 2.32
N VAL A 66 -6.67 3.79 1.81
CA VAL A 66 -5.56 3.05 2.38
C VAL A 66 -4.54 4.05 2.89
N THR A 67 -4.11 3.88 4.12
CA THR A 67 -3.16 4.78 4.76
C THR A 67 -1.88 4.02 5.07
N ASN A 68 -0.74 4.60 4.70
CA ASN A 68 0.56 4.10 5.08
C ASN A 68 1.26 5.12 5.97
N VAL A 69 1.58 4.70 7.18
CA VAL A 69 2.31 5.51 8.16
C VAL A 69 3.67 4.90 8.36
N VAL A 70 4.71 5.68 8.17
CA VAL A 70 6.09 5.22 8.34
C VAL A 70 6.80 6.03 9.41
N LEU A 71 7.72 5.38 10.09
CA LEU A 71 8.64 6.01 11.03
C LEU A 71 10.04 5.86 10.48
N THR A 72 10.81 6.95 10.50
CA THR A 72 12.18 6.93 9.99
C THR A 72 13.19 6.84 11.13
N ASN A 73 14.43 6.48 10.78
CA ASN A 73 15.53 6.42 11.74
C ASN A 73 15.90 7.79 12.32
N LEU A 74 15.43 8.87 11.71
CA LEU A 74 15.62 10.23 12.24
C LEU A 74 14.46 10.67 13.13
N GLY A 75 13.52 9.77 13.43
CA GLY A 75 12.40 10.06 14.31
C GLY A 75 11.23 10.76 13.64
N ARG A 76 11.22 10.86 12.32
CA ARG A 76 10.09 11.48 11.62
C ARG A 76 8.99 10.47 11.35
N GLN A 77 7.76 10.92 11.51
CA GLN A 77 6.58 10.14 11.12
C GLN A 77 6.00 10.75 9.86
N LEU A 78 5.86 9.95 8.82
CA LEU A 78 5.37 10.39 7.52
C LEU A 78 4.15 9.57 7.15
N ILE A 79 3.21 10.19 6.43
CA ILE A 79 1.93 9.55 6.07
C ILE A 79 1.66 9.74 4.59
N GLN A 80 1.20 8.69 3.93
CA GLN A 80 0.64 8.77 2.59
C GLN A 80 -0.73 8.11 2.55
N PHE A 81 -1.59 8.66 1.71
CA PHE A 81 -2.92 8.14 1.48
C PHE A 81 -3.01 7.63 0.04
N VAL A 82 -3.64 6.48 -0.11
CA VAL A 82 -3.85 5.84 -1.42
C VAL A 82 -5.32 5.49 -1.52
N VAL A 83 -5.89 5.64 -2.70
CA VAL A 83 -7.25 5.18 -2.98
C VAL A 83 -7.17 3.87 -3.73
N LEU A 84 -7.87 2.87 -3.24
CA LEU A 84 -7.99 1.57 -3.89
C LEU A 84 -9.42 1.38 -4.36
N ARG A 85 -9.59 1.29 -5.68
CA ARG A 85 -10.88 1.04 -6.27
C ARG A 85 -11.01 -0.45 -6.59
N VAL A 86 -12.05 -1.08 -6.08
CA VAL A 86 -12.31 -2.50 -6.31
C VAL A 86 -13.37 -2.63 -7.40
N SER A 87 -13.08 -3.44 -8.42
CA SER A 87 -13.98 -3.65 -9.53
C SER A 87 -13.73 -5.02 -10.15
N VAL A 88 -14.81 -5.71 -10.50
CA VAL A 88 -14.70 -6.99 -11.24
C VAL A 88 -14.15 -6.80 -12.65
N ASP A 89 -14.13 -5.57 -13.15
CA ASP A 89 -13.56 -5.25 -14.46
C ASP A 89 -12.05 -5.13 -14.43
N SER A 90 -11.45 -5.07 -13.23
CA SER A 90 -9.99 -5.07 -13.10
C SER A 90 -9.46 -6.47 -13.36
N PRO A 91 -8.36 -6.63 -14.13
CA PRO A 91 -7.82 -7.96 -14.38
C PRO A 91 -7.22 -8.59 -13.13
N LEU A 92 -7.30 -9.91 -13.05
CA LEU A 92 -6.56 -10.65 -12.03
C LEU A 92 -5.09 -10.69 -12.43
N PRO A 93 -4.15 -10.51 -11.48
CA PRO A 93 -2.74 -10.71 -11.76
C PRO A 93 -2.48 -12.15 -12.22
N GLU A 94 -1.54 -12.35 -13.16
CA GLU A 94 -1.24 -13.66 -13.70
C GLU A 94 -0.88 -14.69 -12.62
N ASN A 95 -0.19 -14.28 -11.59
CA ASN A 95 0.24 -15.18 -10.53
C ASN A 95 -0.87 -15.49 -9.51
N GLN A 96 -2.09 -15.04 -9.76
CA GLN A 96 -3.24 -15.32 -8.91
C GLN A 96 -4.07 -16.51 -9.44
N LEU A 97 -3.71 -17.03 -10.57
CA LEU A 97 -4.45 -18.13 -11.22
C LEU A 97 -4.18 -19.47 -10.54
#